data_cbdc5d30009f8b3c25979967ec10b99e
#
_entry.id   cbdc5d30009f8b3c25979967ec10b99e
#
_cell.length_a   1.000
_cell.length_b   1.000
_cell.length_c   1.000
_cell.angle_alpha   90.00
_cell.angle_beta   90.00
_cell.angle_gamma   90.00
#
_symmetry.space_group_name_H-M   'P 1'
#
loop_
_entity.id
_entity.type
_entity.pdbx_description
1 polymer ?
#
loop_
_entity_poly.entity_id
_entity_poly.type
_entity_poly.pdbx_seq_one_letter_code
_entity_poly.pdbx_strand_id
1 'polypeptide(L)'
;DPNNDYSIPYFWGTVGIVYDKNQVDIEDLEREGFEIFRDPKYRGNIYLYDSERDSFMMALKALGYSMNTSSEKELQEAYEWLVSCVQTMKPEIVTDEIIDNMAQGRKALGLIYSGDAAYVMAENEDMGYYLPESGTNLWSDAMVIPANAKNPELAHEFINFVSDYEGAYDNSSFVGYTSANQEVMDTLYGEGGEYEGIDAYMPRSGYPKDEVFEYNEDTRKTIANLWSKVKIAASNAE
;
A
#
# COMPACT_ATOMS: atom_id res chain seq x y z
N ASP A 1 15.29 -1.69 13.70
CA ASP A 1 16.76 -1.71 13.56
C ASP A 1 17.32 -0.29 13.33
N PRO A 2 17.25 0.59 14.35
CA PRO A 2 17.56 2.01 14.20
C PRO A 2 19.05 2.31 13.92
N ASN A 3 19.91 1.33 14.08
CA ASN A 3 21.35 1.48 13.85
C ASN A 3 21.81 0.75 12.57
N ASN A 4 20.93 0.12 11.84
CA ASN A 4 21.25 -0.76 10.70
C ASN A 4 22.25 -1.88 11.06
N ASP A 5 22.10 -2.47 12.25
CA ASP A 5 22.99 -3.55 12.72
C ASP A 5 22.70 -4.88 12.00
N TYR A 6 21.49 -5.07 11.48
CA TYR A 6 21.00 -6.34 10.92
C TYR A 6 20.35 -6.21 9.55
N SER A 7 20.01 -4.99 9.13
CA SER A 7 19.25 -4.74 7.91
C SER A 7 19.65 -3.42 7.26
N ILE A 8 19.55 -3.35 5.94
CA ILE A 8 19.74 -2.12 5.18
C ILE A 8 18.40 -1.77 4.52
N PRO A 9 17.82 -0.57 4.79
CA PRO A 9 16.62 -0.10 4.11
C PRO A 9 16.82 -0.08 2.60
N TYR A 10 15.77 -0.42 1.85
CA TYR A 10 15.81 -0.47 0.39
C TYR A 10 14.76 0.44 -0.23
N PHE A 11 13.48 0.11 -0.05
CA PHE A 11 12.36 0.94 -0.44
C PHE A 11 11.45 1.23 0.76
N TRP A 12 10.65 2.27 0.64
CA TRP A 12 9.62 2.59 1.62
C TRP A 12 8.42 3.24 0.95
N GLY A 13 7.28 3.24 1.63
CA GLY A 13 6.06 3.78 1.05
C GLY A 13 4.86 3.67 1.97
N THR A 14 3.71 3.93 1.39
CA THR A 14 2.41 3.84 2.04
C THR A 14 1.47 2.94 1.26
N VAL A 15 0.34 2.58 1.86
CA VAL A 15 -0.81 2.00 1.16
C VAL A 15 -1.92 3.04 1.11
N GLY A 16 -2.46 3.30 -0.06
CA GLY A 16 -3.48 4.32 -0.24
C GLY A 16 -4.51 3.95 -1.29
N ILE A 17 -5.25 4.94 -1.74
CA ILE A 17 -6.31 4.80 -2.72
C ILE A 17 -5.83 5.35 -4.05
N VAL A 18 -5.67 4.48 -5.06
CA VAL A 18 -5.56 4.92 -6.45
C VAL A 18 -6.96 5.16 -7.00
N TYR A 19 -7.14 6.23 -7.74
CA TYR A 19 -8.45 6.60 -8.26
C TYR A 19 -8.40 7.28 -9.63
N ASP A 20 -9.44 7.10 -10.43
CA ASP A 20 -9.65 7.81 -11.70
C ASP A 20 -10.32 9.16 -11.42
N LYS A 21 -9.60 10.26 -11.71
CA LYS A 21 -10.06 11.65 -11.51
C LYS A 21 -11.31 12.01 -12.31
N ASN A 22 -11.62 11.25 -13.37
CA ASN A 22 -12.82 11.44 -14.18
C ASN A 22 -14.06 10.76 -13.59
N GLN A 23 -13.87 9.81 -12.64
CA GLN A 23 -14.95 9.01 -12.04
C GLN A 23 -15.14 9.28 -10.55
N VAL A 24 -14.10 9.73 -9.86
CA VAL A 24 -14.08 9.94 -8.41
C VAL A 24 -13.76 11.40 -8.10
N ASP A 25 -14.68 12.05 -7.40
CA ASP A 25 -14.46 13.42 -6.93
C ASP A 25 -13.53 13.42 -5.71
N ILE A 26 -12.55 14.30 -5.70
CA ILE A 26 -11.62 14.43 -4.56
C ILE A 26 -12.35 14.74 -3.24
N GLU A 27 -13.46 15.50 -3.32
CA GLU A 27 -14.30 15.83 -2.15
C GLU A 27 -14.95 14.57 -1.53
N ASP A 28 -15.24 13.54 -2.32
CA ASP A 28 -15.74 12.25 -1.80
C ASP A 28 -14.63 11.53 -1.03
N LEU A 29 -13.40 11.51 -1.57
CA LEU A 29 -12.24 10.92 -0.89
C LEU A 29 -11.91 11.64 0.43
N GLU A 30 -11.93 12.97 0.43
CA GLU A 30 -11.67 13.78 1.63
C GLU A 30 -12.72 13.55 2.71
N ARG A 31 -14.00 13.43 2.32
CA ARG A 31 -15.11 13.21 3.24
C ARG A 31 -15.12 11.81 3.82
N GLU A 32 -14.84 10.80 3.00
CA GLU A 32 -15.09 9.39 3.34
C GLU A 32 -13.81 8.63 3.71
N GLY A 33 -12.66 9.05 3.19
CA GLY A 33 -11.43 8.29 3.36
C GLY A 33 -11.59 6.84 2.89
N PHE A 34 -11.20 5.87 3.71
CA PHE A 34 -11.40 4.45 3.37
C PHE A 34 -12.86 3.98 3.36
N GLU A 35 -13.80 4.75 3.95
CA GLU A 35 -15.23 4.38 3.86
C GLU A 35 -15.77 4.46 2.43
N ILE A 36 -15.09 5.16 1.50
CA ILE A 36 -15.44 5.23 0.08
C ILE A 36 -15.54 3.85 -0.58
N PHE A 37 -14.80 2.84 -0.06
CA PHE A 37 -14.91 1.44 -0.52
C PHE A 37 -16.28 0.82 -0.24
N ARG A 38 -17.16 1.50 0.50
CA ARG A 38 -18.55 1.09 0.78
C ARG A 38 -19.58 2.07 0.23
N ASP A 39 -19.17 3.12 -0.49
CA ASP A 39 -20.09 4.04 -1.15
C ASP A 39 -20.75 3.34 -2.35
N PRO A 40 -22.10 3.19 -2.33
CA PRO A 40 -22.84 2.56 -3.41
C PRO A 40 -22.63 3.18 -4.81
N LYS A 41 -22.17 4.43 -4.88
CA LYS A 41 -21.80 5.14 -6.11
C LYS A 41 -20.79 4.34 -6.94
N TYR A 42 -19.87 3.63 -6.27
CA TYR A 42 -18.76 2.91 -6.91
C TYR A 42 -18.97 1.40 -6.99
N ARG A 43 -20.19 0.92 -6.75
CA ARG A 43 -20.47 -0.53 -6.77
C ARG A 43 -20.06 -1.20 -8.09
N GLY A 44 -19.29 -2.30 -7.98
CA GLY A 44 -18.74 -3.06 -9.10
C GLY A 44 -17.57 -2.37 -9.80
N ASN A 45 -17.15 -1.19 -9.33
CA ASN A 45 -16.12 -0.36 -9.93
C ASN A 45 -14.92 -0.14 -9.00
N ILE A 46 -14.57 -1.18 -8.22
CA ILE A 46 -13.57 -1.14 -7.15
C ILE A 46 -12.62 -2.33 -7.26
N TYR A 47 -11.34 -2.12 -6.99
CA TYR A 47 -10.36 -3.16 -6.70
C TYR A 47 -10.04 -3.20 -5.21
N LEU A 48 -10.09 -4.40 -4.61
CA LEU A 48 -9.50 -4.71 -3.30
C LEU A 48 -8.19 -5.47 -3.49
N TYR A 49 -7.20 -5.14 -2.69
CA TYR A 49 -5.93 -5.85 -2.73
C TYR A 49 -6.01 -7.16 -1.95
N ASP A 50 -5.58 -8.29 -2.55
CA ASP A 50 -5.54 -9.60 -1.88
C ASP A 50 -4.37 -9.69 -0.89
N SER A 51 -4.39 -8.80 0.08
CA SER A 51 -3.51 -8.81 1.25
C SER A 51 -4.36 -8.74 2.52
N GLU A 52 -4.22 -9.75 3.35
CA GLU A 52 -4.94 -9.83 4.63
C GLU A 52 -4.63 -8.64 5.54
N ARG A 53 -3.35 -8.20 5.59
CA ARG A 53 -2.91 -7.08 6.42
C ARG A 53 -3.45 -5.75 5.92
N ASP A 54 -3.28 -5.48 4.62
CA ASP A 54 -3.62 -4.18 4.07
C ASP A 54 -5.14 -3.99 3.96
N SER A 55 -5.89 -5.06 3.64
CA SER A 55 -7.35 -5.02 3.65
C SER A 55 -7.91 -4.83 5.07
N PHE A 56 -7.33 -5.48 6.09
CA PHE A 56 -7.71 -5.23 7.49
C PHE A 56 -7.28 -3.86 7.98
N MET A 57 -6.08 -3.37 7.58
CA MET A 57 -5.64 -2.00 7.87
C MET A 57 -6.67 -0.99 7.35
N MET A 58 -7.09 -1.12 6.10
CA MET A 58 -8.11 -0.25 5.48
C MET A 58 -9.40 -0.23 6.31
N ALA A 59 -9.94 -1.40 6.66
CA ALA A 59 -11.17 -1.50 7.46
C ALA A 59 -11.01 -0.95 8.88
N LEU A 60 -9.90 -1.23 9.55
CA LEU A 60 -9.60 -0.71 10.89
C LEU A 60 -9.48 0.81 10.88
N LYS A 61 -8.78 1.37 9.89
CA LYS A 61 -8.65 2.83 9.74
C LYS A 61 -9.98 3.50 9.37
N ALA A 62 -10.82 2.87 8.55
CA ALA A 62 -12.19 3.34 8.29
C ALA A 62 -13.02 3.42 9.57
N LEU A 63 -12.86 2.47 10.47
CA LEU A 63 -13.53 2.41 11.78
C LEU A 63 -12.87 3.30 12.86
N GLY A 64 -11.73 3.92 12.56
CA GLY A 64 -10.99 4.79 13.50
C GLY A 64 -10.12 4.03 14.51
N TYR A 65 -9.80 2.77 14.22
CA TYR A 65 -8.94 1.93 15.06
C TYR A 65 -7.48 1.96 14.62
N SER A 66 -6.58 1.54 15.52
CA SER A 66 -5.20 1.23 15.16
C SER A 66 -5.15 -0.03 14.28
N MET A 67 -4.31 0.01 13.24
CA MET A 67 -4.10 -1.19 12.43
C MET A 67 -3.32 -2.30 13.18
N ASN A 68 -2.70 -1.94 14.30
CA ASN A 68 -1.97 -2.86 15.19
C ASN A 68 -2.79 -3.36 16.37
N THR A 69 -4.12 -3.13 16.35
CA THR A 69 -4.98 -3.61 17.44
C THR A 69 -4.91 -5.13 17.63
N SER A 70 -4.91 -5.56 18.88
CA SER A 70 -5.09 -6.96 19.29
C SER A 70 -6.47 -7.21 19.91
N SER A 71 -7.37 -6.23 19.86
CA SER A 71 -8.74 -6.34 20.37
C SER A 71 -9.58 -7.25 19.47
N GLU A 72 -10.02 -8.40 20.01
CA GLU A 72 -10.92 -9.31 19.29
C GLU A 72 -12.18 -8.61 18.78
N LYS A 73 -12.71 -7.65 19.55
CA LYS A 73 -13.87 -6.87 19.17
C LYS A 73 -13.59 -6.02 17.92
N GLU A 74 -12.50 -5.27 17.91
CA GLU A 74 -12.14 -4.39 16.79
C GLU A 74 -11.82 -5.20 15.53
N LEU A 75 -11.13 -6.33 15.67
CA LEU A 75 -10.87 -7.26 14.56
C LEU A 75 -12.17 -7.86 14.01
N GLN A 76 -13.14 -8.17 14.87
CA GLN A 76 -14.45 -8.67 14.45
C GLN A 76 -15.25 -7.57 13.71
N GLU A 77 -15.24 -6.33 14.19
CA GLU A 77 -15.89 -5.19 13.54
C GLU A 77 -15.26 -4.88 12.16
N ALA A 78 -13.93 -4.96 12.05
CA ALA A 78 -13.23 -4.83 10.76
C ALA A 78 -13.60 -5.97 9.79
N TYR A 79 -13.72 -7.20 10.27
CA TYR A 79 -14.20 -8.33 9.49
C TYR A 79 -15.63 -8.09 8.96
N GLU A 80 -16.54 -7.65 9.82
CA GLU A 80 -17.93 -7.35 9.44
C GLU A 80 -18.01 -6.21 8.41
N TRP A 81 -17.14 -5.20 8.55
CA TRP A 81 -16.98 -4.12 7.59
C TRP A 81 -16.54 -4.67 6.21
N LEU A 82 -15.50 -5.53 6.17
CA LEU A 82 -15.01 -6.16 4.93
C LEU A 82 -16.06 -7.08 4.30
N VAL A 83 -16.77 -7.89 5.09
CA VAL A 83 -17.86 -8.74 4.60
C VAL A 83 -18.97 -7.90 3.97
N SER A 84 -19.38 -6.82 4.65
CA SER A 84 -20.35 -5.86 4.10
C SER A 84 -19.86 -5.25 2.79
N CYS A 85 -18.58 -4.85 2.74
CA CYS A 85 -17.97 -4.31 1.52
C CYS A 85 -18.07 -5.31 0.35
N VAL A 86 -17.56 -6.53 0.51
CA VAL A 86 -17.55 -7.50 -0.60
C VAL A 86 -18.95 -7.94 -1.05
N GLN A 87 -19.89 -8.02 -0.13
CA GLN A 87 -21.27 -8.41 -0.44
C GLN A 87 -22.06 -7.30 -1.14
N THR A 88 -21.87 -6.06 -0.72
CA THR A 88 -22.67 -4.93 -1.23
C THR A 88 -22.02 -4.26 -2.43
N MET A 89 -20.70 -4.13 -2.42
CA MET A 89 -19.96 -3.38 -3.43
C MET A 89 -19.45 -4.26 -4.58
N LYS A 90 -19.31 -5.57 -4.36
CA LYS A 90 -18.80 -6.52 -5.36
C LYS A 90 -17.45 -6.07 -5.97
N PRO A 91 -16.44 -5.79 -5.15
CA PRO A 91 -15.12 -5.44 -5.67
C PRO A 91 -14.47 -6.68 -6.32
N GLU A 92 -13.58 -6.44 -7.26
CA GLU A 92 -12.64 -7.48 -7.69
C GLU A 92 -11.46 -7.52 -6.72
N ILE A 93 -11.16 -8.72 -6.20
CA ILE A 93 -10.02 -8.95 -5.31
C ILE A 93 -8.85 -9.39 -6.17
N VAL A 94 -7.79 -8.58 -6.22
CA VAL A 94 -6.65 -8.73 -7.12
C VAL A 94 -5.33 -8.54 -6.37
N THR A 95 -4.22 -8.95 -6.96
CA THR A 95 -2.87 -8.62 -6.53
C THR A 95 -2.27 -7.57 -7.48
N ASP A 96 -1.16 -7.87 -8.12
CA ASP A 96 -0.45 -6.93 -9.00
C ASP A 96 -1.21 -6.59 -10.28
N GLU A 97 -2.28 -7.34 -10.61
CA GLU A 97 -3.17 -7.01 -11.73
C GLU A 97 -3.82 -5.62 -11.60
N ILE A 98 -3.89 -5.07 -10.38
CA ILE A 98 -4.40 -3.72 -10.17
C ILE A 98 -3.56 -2.67 -10.91
N ILE A 99 -2.26 -2.86 -11.03
CA ILE A 99 -1.33 -1.90 -11.64
C ILE A 99 -1.75 -1.63 -13.09
N ASP A 100 -1.71 -2.66 -13.93
CA ASP A 100 -2.09 -2.55 -15.34
C ASP A 100 -3.56 -2.15 -15.52
N ASN A 101 -4.43 -2.65 -14.67
CA ASN A 101 -5.86 -2.39 -14.77
C ASN A 101 -6.20 -0.94 -14.44
N MET A 102 -5.57 -0.35 -13.42
CA MET A 102 -5.76 1.06 -13.08
C MET A 102 -5.09 1.98 -14.11
N ALA A 103 -3.90 1.66 -14.59
CA ALA A 103 -3.26 2.40 -15.67
C ALA A 103 -4.14 2.47 -16.95
N GLN A 104 -4.96 1.42 -17.20
CA GLN A 104 -5.92 1.39 -18.30
C GLN A 104 -7.30 2.01 -17.96
N GLY A 105 -7.49 2.56 -16.77
CA GLY A 105 -8.76 3.19 -16.35
C GLY A 105 -9.94 2.23 -16.22
N ARG A 106 -9.71 0.95 -15.87
CA ARG A 106 -10.77 -0.08 -15.88
C ARG A 106 -11.75 0.02 -14.71
N LYS A 107 -11.35 0.64 -13.61
CA LYS A 107 -12.18 0.85 -12.40
C LYS A 107 -12.00 2.27 -11.87
N ALA A 108 -12.95 2.69 -11.05
CA ALA A 108 -12.91 4.01 -10.45
C ALA A 108 -11.86 4.15 -9.36
N LEU A 109 -11.69 3.14 -8.51
CA LEU A 109 -10.74 3.21 -7.40
C LEU A 109 -10.25 1.82 -6.95
N GLY A 110 -9.13 1.82 -6.24
CA GLY A 110 -8.56 0.60 -5.66
C GLY A 110 -7.58 0.88 -4.54
N LEU A 111 -7.35 -0.13 -3.70
CA LEU A 111 -6.33 -0.12 -2.66
C LEU A 111 -5.00 -0.55 -3.26
N ILE A 112 -3.94 0.26 -3.13
CA ILE A 112 -2.65 0.03 -3.81
C ILE A 112 -1.47 0.53 -2.97
N TYR A 113 -0.28 -0.02 -3.22
CA TYR A 113 0.98 0.52 -2.71
C TYR A 113 1.39 1.80 -3.46
N SER A 114 2.04 2.70 -2.75
CA SER A 114 2.40 4.03 -3.29
C SER A 114 3.33 3.96 -4.50
N GLY A 115 4.27 3.02 -4.55
CA GLY A 115 5.15 2.86 -5.71
C GLY A 115 4.41 2.39 -6.95
N ASP A 116 3.50 1.43 -6.79
CA ASP A 116 2.63 0.98 -7.89
C ASP A 116 1.71 2.11 -8.35
N ALA A 117 1.20 2.93 -7.42
CA ALA A 117 0.42 4.11 -7.75
C ALA A 117 1.25 5.16 -8.52
N ALA A 118 2.52 5.37 -8.14
CA ALA A 118 3.42 6.26 -8.85
C ALA A 118 3.61 5.82 -10.31
N TYR A 119 3.82 4.52 -10.53
CA TYR A 119 3.88 3.94 -11.88
C TYR A 119 2.55 4.15 -12.64
N VAL A 120 1.42 3.84 -12.02
CA VAL A 120 0.08 4.04 -12.63
C VAL A 120 -0.14 5.49 -13.03
N MET A 121 0.25 6.45 -12.19
CA MET A 121 0.10 7.89 -12.46
C MET A 121 1.06 8.37 -13.56
N ALA A 122 2.25 7.78 -13.66
CA ALA A 122 3.18 8.07 -14.75
C ALA A 122 2.67 7.56 -16.11
N GLU A 123 1.99 6.40 -16.14
CA GLU A 123 1.38 5.83 -17.34
C GLU A 123 0.04 6.50 -17.73
N ASN A 124 -0.67 7.08 -16.78
CA ASN A 124 -2.00 7.66 -16.99
C ASN A 124 -2.23 8.89 -16.10
N GLU A 125 -2.19 10.07 -16.70
CA GLU A 125 -2.38 11.36 -16.00
C GLU A 125 -3.77 11.57 -15.38
N ASP A 126 -4.76 10.80 -15.81
CA ASP A 126 -6.11 10.80 -15.23
C ASP A 126 -6.15 10.08 -13.87
N MET A 127 -5.12 9.33 -13.51
CA MET A 127 -5.04 8.65 -12.21
C MET A 127 -4.51 9.59 -11.11
N GLY A 128 -4.99 9.36 -9.90
CA GLY A 128 -4.54 10.03 -8.68
C GLY A 128 -4.29 9.04 -7.56
N TYR A 129 -3.58 9.51 -6.55
CA TYR A 129 -3.32 8.76 -5.31
C TYR A 129 -3.76 9.58 -4.10
N TYR A 130 -4.46 8.95 -3.18
CA TYR A 130 -5.00 9.63 -1.99
C TYR A 130 -4.67 8.87 -0.70
N LEU A 131 -4.19 9.59 0.29
CA LEU A 131 -3.93 9.08 1.64
C LEU A 131 -4.95 9.65 2.62
N PRO A 132 -5.87 8.81 3.17
CA PRO A 132 -6.90 9.26 4.09
C PRO A 132 -6.36 9.90 5.37
N GLU A 133 -7.11 10.86 5.92
CA GLU A 133 -6.79 11.50 7.21
C GLU A 133 -6.93 10.55 8.42
N SER A 134 -7.59 9.42 8.25
CA SER A 134 -7.63 8.35 9.27
C SER A 134 -6.28 7.67 9.49
N GLY A 135 -5.30 7.93 8.60
CA GLY A 135 -3.98 7.31 8.60
C GLY A 135 -3.95 6.03 7.78
N THR A 136 -2.74 5.53 7.56
CA THR A 136 -2.49 4.33 6.77
C THR A 136 -1.26 3.58 7.27
N ASN A 137 -0.91 2.49 6.56
CA ASN A 137 0.34 1.75 6.74
C ASN A 137 1.51 2.51 6.11
N LEU A 138 2.52 2.81 6.92
CA LEU A 138 3.86 3.19 6.47
C LEU A 138 4.74 1.95 6.54
N TRP A 139 5.27 1.52 5.41
CA TRP A 139 6.09 0.31 5.31
C TRP A 139 7.50 0.64 4.82
N SER A 140 8.43 -0.25 5.13
CA SER A 140 9.80 -0.18 4.64
C SER A 140 10.30 -1.59 4.35
N ASP A 141 10.84 -1.77 3.15
CA ASP A 141 11.56 -2.97 2.78
C ASP A 141 13.01 -2.86 3.22
N ALA A 142 13.58 -3.98 3.62
CA ALA A 142 14.97 -4.03 4.02
C ALA A 142 15.64 -5.33 3.57
N MET A 143 16.91 -5.23 3.21
CA MET A 143 17.75 -6.36 2.87
C MET A 143 18.46 -6.88 4.11
N VAL A 144 18.47 -8.20 4.27
CA VAL A 144 19.13 -8.89 5.38
C VAL A 144 19.98 -10.04 4.87
N ILE A 145 21.05 -10.37 5.58
CA ILE A 145 21.89 -11.55 5.29
C ILE A 145 21.60 -12.60 6.35
N PRO A 146 21.02 -13.77 5.99
CA PRO A 146 20.80 -14.85 6.95
C PRO A 146 22.08 -15.33 7.60
N ALA A 147 22.05 -15.69 8.88
CA ALA A 147 23.24 -16.14 9.63
C ALA A 147 23.91 -17.38 9.03
N ASN A 148 23.17 -18.20 8.25
CA ASN A 148 23.69 -19.39 7.57
C ASN A 148 23.98 -19.15 6.08
N ALA A 149 24.10 -17.89 5.65
CA ALA A 149 24.47 -17.57 4.27
C ALA A 149 25.83 -18.20 3.91
N LYS A 150 25.90 -18.81 2.74
CA LYS A 150 27.15 -19.49 2.29
C LYS A 150 28.21 -18.52 1.79
N ASN A 151 27.79 -17.33 1.38
CA ASN A 151 28.65 -16.33 0.78
C ASN A 151 28.27 -14.92 1.28
N PRO A 152 28.48 -14.62 2.58
CA PRO A 152 28.04 -13.36 3.17
C PRO A 152 28.79 -12.16 2.59
N GLU A 153 30.07 -12.33 2.19
CA GLU A 153 30.85 -11.25 1.58
C GLU A 153 30.23 -10.81 0.24
N LEU A 154 29.88 -11.76 -0.62
CA LEU A 154 29.22 -11.43 -1.89
C LEU A 154 27.81 -10.83 -1.67
N ALA A 155 27.11 -11.26 -0.61
CA ALA A 155 25.83 -10.67 -0.26
C ALA A 155 25.99 -9.20 0.17
N HIS A 156 27.04 -8.85 0.93
CA HIS A 156 27.38 -7.48 1.24
C HIS A 156 27.73 -6.66 0.00
N GLU A 157 28.52 -7.22 -0.92
CA GLU A 157 28.84 -6.54 -2.19
C GLU A 157 27.58 -6.24 -3.02
N PHE A 158 26.65 -7.23 -3.08
CA PHE A 158 25.38 -7.04 -3.77
C PHE A 158 24.52 -5.95 -3.11
N ILE A 159 24.38 -5.98 -1.77
CA ILE A 159 23.62 -4.96 -1.03
C ILE A 159 24.24 -3.57 -1.27
N ASN A 160 25.57 -3.45 -1.19
CA ASN A 160 26.25 -2.19 -1.48
C ASN A 160 25.97 -1.71 -2.92
N PHE A 161 26.06 -2.60 -3.90
CA PHE A 161 25.81 -2.28 -5.31
C PHE A 161 24.38 -1.73 -5.55
N VAL A 162 23.35 -2.39 -4.99
CA VAL A 162 21.96 -1.95 -5.20
C VAL A 162 21.56 -0.76 -4.32
N SER A 163 22.36 -0.44 -3.29
CA SER A 163 22.14 0.71 -2.39
C SER A 163 22.99 1.94 -2.77
N ASP A 164 23.97 1.77 -3.64
CA ASP A 164 24.74 2.87 -4.19
C ASP A 164 23.88 3.72 -5.13
N TYR A 165 24.29 4.96 -5.40
CA TYR A 165 23.47 5.92 -6.16
C TYR A 165 22.94 5.35 -7.49
N GLU A 166 23.83 4.80 -8.34
CA GLU A 166 23.45 4.29 -9.65
C GLU A 166 22.47 3.11 -9.54
N GLY A 167 22.76 2.11 -8.71
CA GLY A 167 21.89 0.95 -8.52
C GLY A 167 20.56 1.31 -7.87
N ALA A 168 20.56 2.19 -6.90
CA ALA A 168 19.35 2.66 -6.23
C ALA A 168 18.49 3.54 -7.17
N TYR A 169 19.12 4.38 -8.01
CA TYR A 169 18.44 5.20 -9.00
C TYR A 169 17.74 4.33 -10.03
N ASP A 170 18.47 3.42 -10.69
CA ASP A 170 17.92 2.54 -11.72
C ASP A 170 16.75 1.70 -11.19
N ASN A 171 16.90 1.15 -9.97
CA ASN A 171 15.85 0.35 -9.37
C ASN A 171 14.62 1.19 -9.01
N SER A 172 14.80 2.35 -8.36
CA SER A 172 13.69 3.21 -7.95
C SER A 172 12.95 3.81 -9.14
N SER A 173 13.67 4.26 -10.16
CA SER A 173 13.13 4.76 -11.43
C SER A 173 12.29 3.68 -12.13
N PHE A 174 12.80 2.43 -12.20
CA PHE A 174 12.13 1.35 -12.91
C PHE A 174 10.84 0.86 -12.22
N VAL A 175 10.84 0.78 -10.86
CA VAL A 175 9.69 0.21 -10.13
C VAL A 175 8.74 1.27 -9.55
N GLY A 176 9.11 2.55 -9.53
CA GLY A 176 8.30 3.63 -8.96
C GLY A 176 8.32 3.71 -7.43
N TYR A 177 9.05 2.87 -6.72
CA TYR A 177 9.11 2.90 -5.26
C TYR A 177 10.15 3.89 -4.74
N THR A 178 9.78 4.62 -3.69
CA THR A 178 10.64 5.60 -3.05
C THR A 178 11.91 4.94 -2.53
N SER A 179 13.06 5.45 -2.98
CA SER A 179 14.36 4.95 -2.55
C SER A 179 14.62 5.30 -1.07
N ALA A 180 15.30 4.40 -0.36
CA ALA A 180 15.89 4.72 0.94
C ALA A 180 17.17 5.58 0.83
N ASN A 181 17.74 5.72 -0.38
CA ASN A 181 18.85 6.62 -0.67
C ASN A 181 18.31 8.04 -0.89
N GLN A 182 18.65 8.97 0.04
CA GLN A 182 18.15 10.35 0.03
C GLN A 182 18.48 11.09 -1.28
N GLU A 183 19.68 10.92 -1.79
CA GLU A 183 20.13 11.62 -3.01
C GLU A 183 19.32 11.15 -4.25
N VAL A 184 19.03 9.87 -4.32
CA VAL A 184 18.18 9.28 -5.37
C VAL A 184 16.75 9.78 -5.25
N MET A 185 16.19 9.77 -4.04
CA MET A 185 14.84 10.28 -3.78
C MET A 185 14.74 11.76 -4.21
N ASP A 186 15.70 12.60 -3.81
CA ASP A 186 15.73 14.01 -4.15
C ASP A 186 15.87 14.23 -5.65
N THR A 187 16.65 13.38 -6.35
CA THR A 187 16.82 13.45 -7.79
C THR A 187 15.54 13.05 -8.55
N LEU A 188 14.90 11.97 -8.16
CA LEU A 188 13.73 11.45 -8.88
C LEU A 188 12.47 12.31 -8.65
N TYR A 189 12.30 12.90 -7.46
CA TYR A 189 11.15 13.75 -7.13
C TYR A 189 11.41 15.24 -7.36
N GLY A 190 12.66 15.68 -7.44
CA GLY A 190 13.05 17.07 -7.61
C GLY A 190 12.71 17.65 -8.98
N GLU A 191 13.01 18.95 -9.19
CA GLU A 191 12.78 19.67 -10.46
C GLU A 191 13.48 18.96 -11.64
N GLY A 192 12.70 18.56 -12.63
CA GLY A 192 13.16 17.80 -13.79
C GLY A 192 13.33 16.29 -13.55
N GLY A 193 13.01 15.79 -12.36
CA GLY A 193 13.03 14.37 -12.05
C GLY A 193 11.84 13.60 -12.65
N GLU A 194 12.00 12.29 -12.79
CA GLU A 194 11.01 11.42 -13.43
C GLU A 194 9.66 11.39 -12.70
N TYR A 195 9.69 11.55 -11.37
CA TYR A 195 8.51 11.56 -10.51
C TYR A 195 8.17 12.96 -9.98
N GLU A 196 8.62 14.02 -10.66
CA GLU A 196 8.26 15.39 -10.30
C GLU A 196 6.73 15.57 -10.27
N GLY A 197 6.20 15.99 -9.12
CA GLY A 197 4.77 16.22 -8.94
C GLY A 197 3.91 14.97 -8.80
N ILE A 198 4.52 13.78 -8.73
CA ILE A 198 3.81 12.52 -8.45
C ILE A 198 3.83 12.26 -6.94
N ASP A 199 2.78 12.71 -6.25
CA ASP A 199 2.68 12.63 -4.78
C ASP A 199 2.80 11.21 -4.23
N ALA A 200 2.43 10.19 -5.01
CA ALA A 200 2.57 8.78 -4.63
C ALA A 200 4.03 8.37 -4.44
N TYR A 201 4.98 8.97 -5.19
CA TYR A 201 6.41 8.70 -5.03
C TYR A 201 6.99 9.28 -3.74
N MET A 202 6.38 10.35 -3.19
CA MET A 202 6.84 10.95 -1.93
C MET A 202 5.86 10.64 -0.79
N PRO A 203 6.01 9.50 -0.08
CA PRO A 203 5.12 9.16 1.02
C PRO A 203 5.16 10.23 2.11
N ARG A 204 3.99 10.57 2.66
CA ARG A 204 3.96 11.51 3.78
C ARG A 204 4.61 10.87 5.01
N SER A 205 5.63 11.53 5.56
CA SER A 205 6.30 11.08 6.76
C SER A 205 5.89 11.93 7.97
N GLY A 206 5.91 11.31 9.15
CA GLY A 206 5.61 12.01 10.41
C GLY A 206 4.12 12.35 10.62
N TYR A 207 3.21 11.81 9.82
CA TYR A 207 1.79 11.98 10.07
C TYR A 207 1.36 11.10 11.27
N PRO A 208 0.75 11.69 12.32
CA PRO A 208 0.57 10.98 13.61
C PRO A 208 -0.33 9.77 13.58
N LYS A 209 -1.15 9.62 12.53
CA LYS A 209 -2.09 8.49 12.39
C LYS A 209 -1.58 7.40 11.45
N ASP A 210 -0.47 7.66 10.74
CA ASP A 210 0.19 6.60 9.98
C ASP A 210 0.95 5.69 10.93
N GLU A 211 0.86 4.39 10.70
CA GLU A 211 1.45 3.38 11.57
C GLU A 211 2.33 2.43 10.77
N VAL A 212 3.32 1.85 11.43
CA VAL A 212 4.09 0.72 10.91
C VAL A 212 3.49 -0.56 11.48
N PHE A 213 3.40 -1.63 10.70
CA PHE A 213 2.92 -2.91 11.21
C PHE A 213 3.81 -3.46 12.31
N GLU A 214 3.19 -3.77 13.45
CA GLU A 214 3.82 -4.48 14.55
C GLU A 214 3.52 -5.98 14.45
N TYR A 215 4.56 -6.81 14.64
CA TYR A 215 4.37 -8.25 14.58
C TYR A 215 3.69 -8.76 15.86
N ASN A 216 2.53 -9.38 15.69
CA ASN A 216 1.82 -10.13 16.72
C ASN A 216 1.29 -11.44 16.13
N GLU A 217 1.81 -12.57 16.58
CA GLU A 217 1.51 -13.89 16.01
C GLU A 217 0.02 -14.25 16.12
N ASP A 218 -0.63 -13.96 17.25
CA ASP A 218 -2.02 -14.31 17.47
C ASP A 218 -2.96 -13.42 16.63
N THR A 219 -2.67 -12.13 16.56
CA THR A 219 -3.39 -11.19 15.68
C THR A 219 -3.24 -11.60 14.22
N ARG A 220 -2.02 -11.94 13.76
CA ARG A 220 -1.74 -12.39 12.40
C ARG A 220 -2.59 -13.62 12.04
N LYS A 221 -2.62 -14.65 12.92
CA LYS A 221 -3.44 -15.86 12.70
C LYS A 221 -4.93 -15.55 12.65
N THR A 222 -5.38 -14.64 13.51
CA THR A 222 -6.79 -14.22 13.56
C THR A 222 -7.17 -13.51 12.24
N ILE A 223 -6.39 -12.54 11.80
CA ILE A 223 -6.60 -11.80 10.56
C ILE A 223 -6.60 -12.74 9.35
N ALA A 224 -5.62 -13.65 9.23
CA ALA A 224 -5.54 -14.62 8.13
C ALA A 224 -6.80 -15.51 8.05
N ASN A 225 -7.30 -15.95 9.22
CA ASN A 225 -8.52 -16.75 9.31
C ASN A 225 -9.78 -15.96 8.90
N LEU A 226 -9.87 -14.70 9.35
CA LEU A 226 -10.99 -13.83 9.01
C LEU A 226 -10.96 -13.41 7.54
N TRP A 227 -9.79 -13.12 6.97
CA TRP A 227 -9.63 -12.80 5.56
C TRP A 227 -10.07 -13.95 4.64
N SER A 228 -9.74 -15.18 4.99
CA SER A 228 -10.24 -16.35 4.29
C SER A 228 -11.77 -16.41 4.24
N LYS A 229 -12.45 -16.03 5.33
CA LYS A 229 -13.91 -15.95 5.38
C LYS A 229 -14.47 -14.78 4.56
N VAL A 230 -13.77 -13.64 4.50
CA VAL A 230 -14.13 -12.51 3.62
C VAL A 230 -14.12 -12.95 2.16
N LYS A 231 -13.06 -13.67 1.73
CA LYS A 231 -12.98 -14.19 0.35
C LYS A 231 -14.09 -15.20 0.02
N ILE A 232 -14.47 -16.04 0.95
CA ILE A 232 -15.64 -16.93 0.80
C ILE A 232 -16.93 -16.11 0.67
N ALA A 233 -17.09 -15.05 1.46
CA ALA A 233 -18.27 -14.18 1.36
C ALA A 233 -18.32 -13.44 0.02
N ALA A 234 -17.18 -13.01 -0.52
CA ALA A 234 -17.08 -12.41 -1.85
C ALA A 234 -17.54 -13.39 -2.95
N SER A 235 -17.01 -14.63 -2.95
CA SER A 235 -17.37 -15.67 -3.93
C SER A 235 -18.85 -16.05 -3.90
N ASN A 236 -19.52 -15.91 -2.75
CA ASN A 236 -20.96 -16.20 -2.61
C ASN A 236 -21.86 -15.01 -3.02
N ALA A 237 -21.28 -13.83 -3.26
CA ALA A 237 -22.00 -12.61 -3.64
C ALA A 237 -22.06 -12.40 -5.16
N GLU A 238 -21.27 -13.16 -5.92
CA GLU A 238 -21.30 -13.17 -7.39
C GLU A 238 -22.60 -13.79 -7.90
#